data_1bbe3882deaa46444ef6eff238fa26fb
#
_entry.id   1bbe3882deaa46444ef6eff238fa26fb
#
_cell.length_a   1.000
_cell.length_b   1.000
_cell.length_c   1.000
_cell.angle_alpha   90.00
_cell.angle_beta   90.00
_cell.angle_gamma   90.00
#
_symmetry.space_group_name_H-M   'P 1'
#
loop_
_entity.id
_entity.type
_entity.pdbx_description
1 polymer ?
#
loop_
_entity_poly.entity_id
_entity_poly.type
_entity_poly.pdbx_seq_one_letter_code
_entity_poly.pdbx_strand_id
1 'polypeptide(L)'
;MKLKHIPLLLLVLTCCPACQNKKASATKEIPSEATYTNPLLAVGAEPWAVFHEGKYYYTQGAENKIILWETNDITDLEHAVRKEVWIPKEISNSYHLWGPEIHRIDGKWYVYF
;
A
#
# COMPACT_ATOMS: atom_id res chain seq x y z
N MET A 1 60.97 -11.37 -60.86
CA MET A 1 60.34 -10.32 -60.09
C MET A 1 59.05 -10.91 -59.51
N LYS A 2 59.08 -11.32 -58.24
CA LYS A 2 57.96 -12.06 -57.61
C LYS A 2 57.05 -11.07 -56.80
N LEU A 3 55.80 -10.93 -57.26
CA LEU A 3 54.82 -10.07 -56.61
C LEU A 3 54.30 -10.81 -55.39
N LYS A 4 54.46 -10.21 -54.20
CA LYS A 4 53.92 -10.75 -52.92
C LYS A 4 52.50 -10.22 -52.72
N HIS A 5 51.55 -11.13 -52.60
CA HIS A 5 50.16 -10.81 -52.21
C HIS A 5 50.12 -10.47 -50.72
N ILE A 6 49.57 -9.30 -50.39
CA ILE A 6 49.23 -8.89 -49.02
C ILE A 6 47.79 -9.28 -48.78
N PRO A 7 47.43 -10.09 -47.75
CA PRO A 7 46.06 -10.37 -47.45
C PRO A 7 45.40 -9.15 -46.76
N LEU A 8 44.31 -8.69 -47.33
CA LEU A 8 43.47 -7.65 -46.78
C LEU A 8 42.74 -8.21 -45.56
N LEU A 9 43.12 -7.77 -44.35
CA LEU A 9 42.49 -8.14 -43.10
C LEU A 9 41.18 -7.36 -42.98
N LEU A 10 40.05 -8.05 -43.20
CA LEU A 10 38.71 -7.49 -43.04
C LEU A 10 38.36 -7.39 -41.55
N LEU A 11 38.42 -6.17 -40.99
CA LEU A 11 38.03 -5.89 -39.61
C LEU A 11 36.49 -5.86 -39.54
N VAL A 12 35.89 -6.95 -39.06
CA VAL A 12 34.45 -7.00 -38.79
C VAL A 12 34.19 -6.31 -37.45
N LEU A 13 33.69 -5.08 -37.49
CA LEU A 13 33.12 -4.41 -36.29
C LEU A 13 31.78 -5.10 -35.93
N THR A 14 31.80 -5.95 -34.92
CA THR A 14 30.59 -6.46 -34.31
C THR A 14 29.96 -5.36 -33.45
N CYS A 15 28.93 -4.72 -33.99
CA CYS A 15 28.07 -3.81 -33.24
C CYS A 15 27.25 -4.65 -32.27
N CYS A 16 27.58 -4.65 -30.97
CA CYS A 16 26.72 -5.18 -29.93
C CYS A 16 25.51 -4.25 -29.75
N PRO A 17 24.27 -4.69 -30.00
CA PRO A 17 23.12 -3.94 -29.57
C PRO A 17 23.01 -4.08 -28.04
N ALA A 18 23.37 -3.01 -27.31
CA ALA A 18 23.08 -2.91 -25.91
C ALA A 18 21.56 -2.97 -25.75
N CYS A 19 21.02 -4.13 -25.32
CA CYS A 19 19.65 -4.27 -24.86
C CYS A 19 19.45 -3.36 -23.66
N GLN A 20 18.96 -2.17 -23.91
CA GLN A 20 18.37 -1.33 -22.85
C GLN A 20 17.03 -1.96 -22.44
N ASN A 21 17.08 -2.86 -21.46
CA ASN A 21 15.87 -3.26 -20.73
C ASN A 21 15.41 -2.05 -19.90
N LYS A 22 14.71 -1.12 -20.53
CA LYS A 22 13.81 -0.21 -19.80
C LYS A 22 12.71 -1.07 -19.20
N LYS A 23 12.85 -1.45 -17.93
CA LYS A 23 11.70 -1.81 -17.11
C LYS A 23 10.75 -0.61 -17.16
N ALA A 24 9.74 -0.71 -18.03
CA ALA A 24 8.61 0.19 -17.95
C ALA A 24 8.00 -0.04 -16.58
N SER A 25 8.19 0.90 -15.66
CA SER A 25 7.36 1.02 -14.47
C SER A 25 5.95 1.20 -15.02
N ALA A 26 5.13 0.16 -14.93
CA ALA A 26 3.72 0.28 -15.21
C ALA A 26 3.15 1.17 -14.11
N THR A 27 3.13 2.47 -14.35
CA THR A 27 2.31 3.39 -13.60
C THR A 27 0.88 2.92 -13.85
N LYS A 28 0.26 2.29 -12.86
CA LYS A 28 -1.15 1.94 -12.89
C LYS A 28 -1.89 3.27 -13.07
N GLU A 29 -2.40 3.51 -14.26
CA GLU A 29 -3.25 4.66 -14.52
C GLU A 29 -4.44 4.55 -13.58
N ILE A 30 -4.57 5.50 -12.66
CA ILE A 30 -5.78 5.64 -11.83
C ILE A 30 -6.87 6.03 -12.82
N PRO A 31 -7.98 5.28 -12.92
CA PRO A 31 -9.08 5.65 -13.79
C PRO A 31 -9.49 7.09 -13.47
N SER A 32 -9.56 7.94 -14.50
CA SER A 32 -9.86 9.38 -14.34
C SER A 32 -11.29 9.67 -13.84
N GLU A 33 -12.07 8.63 -13.61
CA GLU A 33 -13.47 8.68 -13.17
C GLU A 33 -13.72 8.04 -11.81
N ALA A 34 -12.66 7.68 -11.06
CA ALA A 34 -12.84 7.19 -9.69
C ALA A 34 -13.35 8.34 -8.82
N THR A 35 -14.62 8.31 -8.46
CA THR A 35 -15.25 9.27 -7.56
C THR A 35 -15.55 8.61 -6.22
N TYR A 36 -15.50 9.39 -5.16
CA TYR A 36 -15.92 8.98 -3.82
C TYR A 36 -16.76 10.09 -3.18
N THR A 37 -17.54 9.73 -2.19
CA THR A 37 -18.39 10.69 -1.47
C THR A 37 -17.84 10.90 -0.05
N ASN A 38 -17.72 12.16 0.36
CA ASN A 38 -17.40 12.53 1.74
C ASN A 38 -18.67 12.89 2.51
N PRO A 39 -18.76 12.58 3.82
CA PRO A 39 -17.76 11.85 4.60
C PRO A 39 -17.77 10.34 4.28
N LEU A 40 -16.62 9.67 4.43
CA LEU A 40 -16.51 8.20 4.25
C LEU A 40 -17.22 7.43 5.36
N LEU A 41 -17.34 8.02 6.55
CA LEU A 41 -18.11 7.54 7.69
C LEU A 41 -18.83 8.73 8.33
N ALA A 42 -20.04 8.51 8.80
CA ALA A 42 -20.87 9.56 9.39
C ALA A 42 -20.29 10.14 10.69
N VAL A 43 -19.51 9.35 11.42
CA VAL A 43 -18.88 9.73 12.70
C VAL A 43 -17.46 9.21 12.71
N GLY A 44 -16.54 9.99 13.25
CA GLY A 44 -15.15 9.58 13.44
C GLY A 44 -14.26 10.73 13.89
N ALA A 45 -13.20 10.37 14.60
CA ALA A 45 -12.12 11.26 14.98
C ALA A 45 -10.79 10.50 14.94
N GLU A 46 -9.68 11.23 14.74
CA GLU A 46 -8.35 10.68 14.84
C GLU A 46 -8.16 9.40 13.98
N PRO A 47 -8.42 9.48 12.65
CA PRO A 47 -8.39 8.32 11.78
C PRO A 47 -6.97 7.78 11.59
N TRP A 48 -6.82 6.47 11.61
CA TRP A 48 -5.59 5.77 11.26
C TRP A 48 -5.85 4.70 10.24
N ALA A 49 -5.00 4.58 9.22
CA ALA A 49 -5.11 3.57 8.19
C ALA A 49 -3.76 2.95 7.82
N VAL A 50 -3.73 1.65 7.63
CA VAL A 50 -2.57 0.89 7.14
C VAL A 50 -2.98 0.07 5.94
N PHE A 51 -2.18 0.12 4.86
CA PHE A 51 -2.34 -0.78 3.72
C PHE A 51 -1.35 -1.95 3.84
N HIS A 52 -1.88 -3.18 3.80
CA HIS A 52 -1.08 -4.39 3.89
C HIS A 52 -1.73 -5.54 3.10
N GLU A 53 -0.93 -6.20 2.26
CA GLU A 53 -1.34 -7.36 1.46
C GLU A 53 -2.64 -7.15 0.68
N GLY A 54 -2.76 -5.97 0.03
CA GLY A 54 -3.91 -5.66 -0.83
C GLY A 54 -5.15 -5.16 -0.10
N LYS A 55 -5.08 -4.96 1.22
CA LYS A 55 -6.20 -4.50 2.05
C LYS A 55 -5.83 -3.26 2.86
N TYR A 56 -6.81 -2.45 3.12
CA TYR A 56 -6.76 -1.39 4.11
C TYR A 56 -7.30 -1.88 5.44
N TYR A 57 -6.60 -1.53 6.49
CA TYR A 57 -7.00 -1.70 7.89
C TYR A 57 -7.16 -0.31 8.47
N TYR A 58 -8.36 0.05 8.84
CA TYR A 58 -8.72 1.38 9.31
C TYR A 58 -9.25 1.32 10.74
N THR A 59 -8.93 2.33 11.53
CA THR A 59 -9.50 2.54 12.86
C THR A 59 -9.68 4.02 13.14
N GLN A 60 -10.51 4.36 14.11
CA GLN A 60 -10.80 5.73 14.53
C GLN A 60 -11.26 5.78 15.98
N GLY A 61 -11.10 6.93 16.62
CA GLY A 61 -11.61 7.20 17.96
C GLY A 61 -13.00 7.78 17.91
N ALA A 62 -14.02 6.96 18.03
CA ALA A 62 -15.42 7.43 18.05
C ALA A 62 -16.31 6.63 19.00
N GLU A 63 -15.81 5.54 19.54
CA GLU A 63 -16.57 4.65 20.41
C GLU A 63 -15.77 4.35 21.69
N ASN A 64 -16.44 3.80 22.70
CA ASN A 64 -15.78 3.32 23.93
C ASN A 64 -15.22 1.89 23.75
N LYS A 65 -14.76 1.57 22.58
CA LYS A 65 -14.14 0.30 22.18
C LYS A 65 -13.28 0.53 20.94
N ILE A 66 -12.37 -0.38 20.63
CA ILE A 66 -11.57 -0.31 19.42
C ILE A 66 -12.21 -1.17 18.34
N ILE A 67 -12.51 -0.54 17.22
CA ILE A 67 -13.06 -1.17 16.03
C ILE A 67 -12.05 -1.08 14.90
N LEU A 68 -11.95 -2.18 14.16
CA LEU A 68 -11.16 -2.30 12.96
C LEU A 68 -12.09 -2.47 11.76
N TRP A 69 -11.91 -1.66 10.74
CA TRP A 69 -12.51 -1.85 9.40
C TRP A 69 -11.47 -2.47 8.47
N GLU A 70 -11.86 -3.49 7.74
CA GLU A 70 -11.05 -4.16 6.74
C GLU A 70 -11.73 -4.04 5.38
N THR A 71 -11.04 -3.44 4.39
CA THR A 71 -11.57 -3.24 3.05
C THR A 71 -10.48 -3.30 1.99
N ASN A 72 -10.86 -3.58 0.75
CA ASN A 72 -9.99 -3.45 -0.42
C ASN A 72 -10.03 -2.02 -1.00
N ASP A 73 -11.04 -1.23 -0.62
CA ASP A 73 -11.23 0.14 -1.08
C ASP A 73 -11.47 1.07 0.11
N ILE A 74 -10.49 1.93 0.41
CA ILE A 74 -10.56 2.88 1.54
C ILE A 74 -11.66 3.92 1.36
N THR A 75 -12.13 4.14 0.13
CA THR A 75 -13.21 5.09 -0.16
C THR A 75 -14.59 4.52 0.11
N ASP A 76 -14.69 3.21 0.39
CA ASP A 76 -15.92 2.48 0.72
C ASP A 76 -15.86 1.88 2.14
N LEU A 77 -15.58 2.72 3.13
CA LEU A 77 -15.54 2.30 4.54
C LEU A 77 -16.91 1.91 5.10
N GLU A 78 -17.99 2.42 4.55
CA GLU A 78 -19.35 2.12 5.00
C GLU A 78 -19.69 0.63 4.85
N HIS A 79 -19.20 0.00 3.77
CA HIS A 79 -19.40 -1.43 3.49
C HIS A 79 -18.23 -2.31 3.92
N ALA A 80 -17.21 -1.74 4.57
CA ALA A 80 -16.05 -2.49 5.06
C ALA A 80 -16.44 -3.52 6.12
N VAL A 81 -15.67 -4.61 6.18
CA VAL A 81 -15.83 -5.61 7.25
C VAL A 81 -15.43 -4.99 8.58
N ARG A 82 -16.36 -4.89 9.51
CA ARG A 82 -16.17 -4.29 10.81
C ARG A 82 -15.96 -5.34 11.90
N LYS A 83 -14.89 -5.18 12.69
CA LYS A 83 -14.53 -6.09 13.79
C LYS A 83 -14.28 -5.31 15.07
N GLU A 84 -14.89 -5.73 16.17
CA GLU A 84 -14.52 -5.24 17.51
C GLU A 84 -13.24 -5.99 17.95
N VAL A 85 -12.12 -5.29 17.98
CA VAL A 85 -10.82 -5.89 18.29
C VAL A 85 -10.45 -5.74 19.76
N TRP A 86 -11.05 -4.78 20.44
CA TRP A 86 -10.91 -4.62 21.87
C TRP A 86 -12.17 -3.97 22.50
N ILE A 87 -12.60 -4.53 23.62
CA ILE A 87 -13.72 -4.03 24.42
C ILE A 87 -13.24 -3.92 25.86
N PRO A 88 -13.38 -2.74 26.52
CA PRO A 88 -12.97 -2.59 27.90
C PRO A 88 -13.78 -3.53 28.81
N LYS A 89 -13.10 -4.18 29.73
CA LYS A 89 -13.71 -5.04 30.74
C LYS A 89 -13.85 -4.36 32.08
N GLU A 90 -13.08 -3.29 32.29
CA GLU A 90 -13.00 -2.57 33.56
C GLU A 90 -13.22 -1.07 33.33
N ILE A 91 -13.77 -0.40 34.33
CA ILE A 91 -14.02 1.05 34.30
C ILE A 91 -12.72 1.82 34.06
N SER A 92 -11.59 1.39 34.64
CA SER A 92 -10.30 2.07 34.55
C SER A 92 -9.75 2.22 33.15
N ASN A 93 -10.22 1.42 32.19
CA ASN A 93 -9.79 1.44 30.79
C ASN A 93 -10.93 1.59 29.79
N SER A 94 -12.09 2.13 30.23
CA SER A 94 -13.29 2.28 29.41
C SER A 94 -13.55 3.72 28.96
N TYR A 95 -12.69 4.66 29.32
CA TYR A 95 -12.87 6.08 29.01
C TYR A 95 -11.66 6.61 28.23
N HIS A 96 -11.92 7.61 27.36
CA HIS A 96 -10.86 8.32 26.64
C HIS A 96 -10.00 7.42 25.76
N LEU A 97 -10.63 6.53 25.00
CA LEU A 97 -9.96 5.71 23.99
C LEU A 97 -9.69 6.58 22.75
N TRP A 98 -8.60 7.32 22.78
CA TRP A 98 -8.25 8.31 21.77
C TRP A 98 -7.12 7.80 20.86
N GLY A 99 -7.10 8.28 19.62
CA GLY A 99 -6.02 8.08 18.67
C GLY A 99 -5.63 6.62 18.45
N PRO A 100 -6.56 5.68 18.22
CA PRO A 100 -6.18 4.30 18.02
C PRO A 100 -5.33 4.16 16.77
N GLU A 101 -4.14 3.58 16.92
CA GLU A 101 -3.18 3.35 15.83
C GLU A 101 -2.92 1.85 15.67
N ILE A 102 -2.90 1.38 14.42
CA ILE A 102 -2.62 -0.02 14.08
C ILE A 102 -1.21 -0.12 13.50
N HIS A 103 -0.40 -0.99 14.07
CA HIS A 103 0.97 -1.22 13.61
C HIS A 103 1.23 -2.71 13.40
N ARG A 104 2.04 -3.03 12.38
CA ARG A 104 2.54 -4.38 12.16
C ARG A 104 4.03 -4.40 12.47
N ILE A 105 4.40 -5.11 13.55
CA ILE A 105 5.77 -5.22 14.07
C ILE A 105 6.12 -6.69 14.18
N ASP A 106 7.22 -7.12 13.58
CA ASP A 106 7.70 -8.52 13.58
C ASP A 106 6.61 -9.55 13.23
N GLY A 107 5.81 -9.22 12.21
CA GLY A 107 4.75 -10.11 11.73
C GLY A 107 3.48 -10.14 12.57
N LYS A 108 3.42 -9.41 13.68
CA LYS A 108 2.26 -9.32 14.57
C LYS A 108 1.58 -7.96 14.44
N TRP A 109 0.28 -7.94 14.68
CA TRP A 109 -0.51 -6.73 14.73
C TRP A 109 -0.64 -6.21 16.16
N TYR A 110 -0.50 -4.92 16.32
CA TYR A 110 -0.65 -4.19 17.58
C TYR A 110 -1.58 -3.01 17.37
N VAL A 111 -2.39 -2.72 18.37
CA VAL A 111 -3.19 -1.51 18.44
C VAL A 111 -2.75 -0.73 19.66
N TYR A 112 -2.41 0.54 19.46
CA TYR A 112 -2.07 1.49 20.52
C TYR A 112 -3.23 2.48 20.66
N PHE A 113 -3.58 2.90 21.87
CA PHE A 113 -4.64 3.86 22.15
C PHE A 113 -4.50 4.45 23.54
#